data_26ec1f8b729e29d74c8099413e6629a0
#
_entry.id   26ec1f8b729e29d74c8099413e6629a0
#
_cell.length_a   1.000
_cell.length_b   1.000
_cell.length_c   1.000
_cell.angle_alpha   90.00
_cell.angle_beta   90.00
_cell.angle_gamma   90.00
#
_symmetry.space_group_name_H-M   'P 1'
#
loop_
_entity.id
_entity.type
_entity.pdbx_description
1 polymer ?
#
loop_
_entity_poly.entity_id
_entity_poly.type
_entity_poly.pdbx_seq_one_letter_code
_entity_poly.pdbx_strand_id
1 'polypeptide(L)' 'MDTMQQIHDFMIAEFASERTSFTPDENLLSQGIIDSLGILRLVTFLEERFDITTTDEDLVPENFATLTMIRNFVEKKRGA' A
#
# COMPACT_ATOMS: atom_id res chain seq x y z
N MET A 1 7.80 -13.78 5.97
CA MET A 1 6.58 -12.97 6.14
C MET A 1 6.02 -12.67 4.76
N ASP A 2 4.73 -12.85 4.57
CA ASP A 2 4.16 -12.67 3.23
C ASP A 2 3.97 -11.19 2.89
N THR A 3 3.71 -10.91 1.62
CA THR A 3 3.57 -9.57 1.10
C THR A 3 2.45 -8.79 1.80
N MET A 4 1.30 -9.42 1.95
CA MET A 4 0.15 -8.77 2.58
C MET A 4 0.46 -8.37 4.03
N GLN A 5 1.11 -9.26 4.78
CA GLN A 5 1.43 -8.99 6.18
C GLN A 5 2.40 -7.82 6.31
N GLN A 6 3.39 -7.77 5.43
CA GLN A 6 4.36 -6.68 5.46
C GLN A 6 3.72 -5.33 5.15
N ILE A 7 2.83 -5.31 4.16
CA ILE A 7 2.10 -4.10 3.80
C ILE A 7 1.19 -3.67 4.95
N HIS A 8 0.46 -4.61 5.53
CA HIS A 8 -0.43 -4.35 6.66
C HIS A 8 0.34 -3.74 7.83
N ASP A 9 1.47 -4.33 8.19
CA ASP A 9 2.27 -3.86 9.31
C ASP A 9 2.80 -2.44 9.06
N PHE A 10 3.21 -2.15 7.84
CA PHE A 10 3.63 -0.81 7.48
C PHE A 10 2.47 0.20 7.63
N MET A 11 1.28 -0.19 7.16
CA MET A 11 0.11 0.67 7.25
C MET A 11 -0.25 0.98 8.69
N ILE A 12 -0.17 -0.01 9.57
CA ILE A 12 -0.43 0.20 10.99
C ILE A 12 0.60 1.18 11.57
N ALA A 13 1.87 0.98 11.25
CA ALA A 13 2.95 1.82 11.80
C ALA A 13 2.87 3.27 11.33
N GLU A 14 2.49 3.49 10.07
CA GLU A 14 2.55 4.83 9.47
C GLU A 14 1.22 5.59 9.51
N PHE A 15 0.09 4.90 9.41
CA PHE A 15 -1.18 5.58 9.18
C PHE A 15 -2.26 5.30 10.21
N ALA A 16 -2.03 4.39 11.15
CA ALA A 16 -3.11 3.96 12.05
C ALA A 16 -2.78 4.26 13.50
N SER A 17 -2.82 5.53 13.89
CA SER A 17 -2.47 5.93 15.25
C SER A 17 -3.34 5.27 16.32
N GLU A 18 -4.59 4.90 16.00
CA GLU A 18 -5.51 4.29 16.95
C GLU A 18 -6.04 2.92 16.52
N ARG A 19 -5.62 2.44 15.36
CA ARG A 19 -6.12 1.16 14.85
C ARG A 19 -5.07 0.09 15.01
N THR A 20 -5.53 -1.15 15.21
CA THR A 20 -4.65 -2.30 15.35
C THR A 20 -4.70 -3.21 14.12
N SER A 21 -5.63 -2.96 13.19
CA SER A 21 -5.69 -3.74 11.96
C SER A 21 -6.53 -3.03 10.92
N PHE A 22 -6.34 -3.45 9.66
CA PHE A 22 -7.16 -3.04 8.52
C PHE A 22 -7.67 -4.30 7.85
N THR A 23 -8.91 -4.26 7.35
CA THR A 23 -9.40 -5.38 6.55
C THR A 23 -8.87 -5.24 5.12
N PRO A 24 -8.68 -6.37 4.40
CA PRO A 24 -8.06 -6.32 3.07
C PRO A 24 -8.81 -5.48 2.04
N ASP A 25 -10.12 -5.38 2.17
CA ASP A 25 -10.95 -4.72 1.16
C ASP A 25 -11.53 -3.38 1.60
N GLU A 26 -11.13 -2.87 2.76
CA GLU A 26 -11.62 -1.56 3.19
C GLU A 26 -10.92 -0.47 2.37
N ASN A 27 -11.69 0.55 1.96
CA ASN A 27 -11.16 1.60 1.10
C ASN A 27 -10.40 2.65 1.91
N LEU A 28 -9.08 2.60 1.80
CA LEU A 28 -8.19 3.45 2.57
C LEU A 28 -8.22 4.92 2.11
N LEU A 29 -8.48 5.13 0.82
CA LEU A 29 -8.51 6.47 0.26
C LEU A 29 -9.81 7.18 0.61
N SER A 30 -10.94 6.52 0.48
CA SER A 30 -12.23 7.14 0.77
C SER A 30 -12.42 7.42 2.26
N GLN A 31 -11.74 6.68 3.11
CA GLN A 31 -11.79 6.89 4.57
C GLN A 31 -10.79 7.93 5.04
N GLY A 32 -9.96 8.45 4.13
CA GLY A 32 -8.96 9.44 4.49
C GLY A 32 -7.76 8.88 5.24
N ILE A 33 -7.60 7.57 5.25
CA ILE A 33 -6.46 6.94 5.92
C ILE A 33 -5.18 7.22 5.15
N ILE A 34 -5.24 7.17 3.81
CA ILE A 34 -4.12 7.51 2.93
C ILE A 34 -4.52 8.72 2.10
N ASP A 35 -3.69 9.77 2.11
CA ASP A 35 -3.84 10.93 1.22
C ASP A 35 -2.69 10.91 0.19
N SER A 36 -2.59 12.00 -0.59
CA SER A 36 -1.56 12.10 -1.64
C SER A 36 -0.14 11.95 -1.10
N LEU A 37 0.15 12.55 0.04
CA LEU A 37 1.46 12.40 0.66
C LEU A 37 1.66 10.99 1.20
N GLY A 38 0.59 10.40 1.73
CA GLY A 38 0.61 9.03 2.21
C GLY A 38 0.92 8.03 1.12
N ILE A 39 0.39 8.27 -0.09
CA ILE A 39 0.68 7.42 -1.24
C ILE A 39 2.18 7.44 -1.55
N LEU A 40 2.81 8.62 -1.50
CA LEU A 40 4.24 8.72 -1.75
C LEU A 40 5.07 7.96 -0.71
N ARG A 41 4.66 8.02 0.54
CA ARG A 41 5.33 7.27 1.61
C ARG A 41 5.16 5.77 1.40
N LEU A 42 3.95 5.36 1.05
CA LEU A 42 3.67 3.95 0.78
C LEU A 42 4.50 3.44 -0.39
N VAL A 43 4.55 4.21 -1.48
CA VAL A 43 5.33 3.83 -2.66
C VAL A 43 6.81 3.68 -2.32
N THR A 44 7.36 4.62 -1.56
CA THR A 44 8.76 4.54 -1.13
C THR A 44 9.01 3.24 -0.35
N PHE A 45 8.12 2.90 0.57
CA PHE A 45 8.23 1.66 1.33
C PHE A 45 8.19 0.44 0.40
N LEU A 46 7.24 0.43 -0.54
CA LEU A 46 7.09 -0.71 -1.45
C LEU A 46 8.31 -0.89 -2.33
N GLU A 47 8.87 0.21 -2.84
CA GLU A 47 10.05 0.14 -3.69
C GLU A 47 11.26 -0.41 -2.94
N GLU A 48 11.46 0.08 -1.72
CA GLU A 48 12.59 -0.36 -0.91
C GLU A 48 12.42 -1.78 -0.38
N ARG A 49 11.20 -2.11 0.07
CA ARG A 49 10.95 -3.39 0.73
C ARG A 49 10.88 -4.55 -0.26
N PHE A 50 10.31 -4.32 -1.42
CA PHE A 50 10.07 -5.38 -2.40
C PHE A 50 10.94 -5.26 -3.64
N ASP A 51 11.84 -4.28 -3.67
CA ASP A 51 12.77 -4.07 -4.79
C ASP A 51 12.01 -3.94 -6.12
N ILE A 52 11.01 -3.09 -6.14
CA ILE A 52 10.23 -2.80 -7.35
C ILE A 52 10.43 -1.33 -7.73
N THR A 53 10.08 -1.00 -8.98
CA THR A 53 10.13 0.38 -9.47
C THR A 53 8.73 0.80 -9.91
N THR A 54 8.28 1.97 -9.43
CA THR A 54 6.99 2.52 -9.82
C THR A 54 7.20 3.65 -10.82
N THR A 55 6.17 3.88 -11.64
CA THR A 55 6.14 4.99 -12.60
C THR A 55 4.99 5.92 -12.25
N ASP A 56 4.96 7.10 -12.88
CA ASP A 56 3.85 8.03 -12.66
C ASP A 56 2.50 7.41 -13.03
N GLU A 57 2.49 6.54 -14.04
CA GLU A 57 1.27 5.86 -14.46
C GLU A 57 0.75 4.87 -13.42
N ASP A 58 1.62 4.40 -12.55
CA ASP A 58 1.25 3.46 -11.48
C ASP A 58 0.56 4.16 -10.31
N LEU A 59 0.72 5.48 -10.20
CA LEU A 59 0.21 6.26 -9.07
C LEU A 59 -1.25 6.63 -9.26
N VAL A 60 -2.11 5.63 -9.34
CA VAL A 60 -3.54 5.80 -9.53
C VAL A 60 -4.30 5.15 -8.38
N PRO A 61 -5.50 5.65 -8.04
CA PRO A 61 -6.27 5.10 -6.91
C PRO A 61 -6.53 3.60 -7.01
N GLU A 62 -6.70 3.09 -8.22
CA GLU A 62 -6.98 1.67 -8.45
C GLU A 62 -5.88 0.75 -7.93
N ASN A 63 -4.67 1.27 -7.74
CA ASN A 63 -3.55 0.46 -7.25
C ASN A 63 -3.38 0.53 -5.74
N PHE A 64 -3.98 1.52 -5.09
CA PHE A 64 -3.68 1.80 -3.68
C PHE A 64 -4.90 1.96 -2.79
N ALA A 65 -6.10 1.73 -3.30
CA ALA A 65 -7.32 1.97 -2.54
C ALA A 65 -7.54 0.96 -1.40
N THR A 66 -7.08 -0.27 -1.56
CA THR A 66 -7.24 -1.31 -0.53
C THR A 66 -5.93 -2.08 -0.38
N LEU A 67 -5.80 -2.81 0.74
CA LEU A 67 -4.62 -3.66 0.93
C LEU A 67 -4.52 -4.72 -0.16
N THR A 68 -5.64 -5.29 -0.57
CA THR A 68 -5.66 -6.28 -1.65
C THR A 68 -5.11 -5.68 -2.95
N MET A 69 -5.52 -4.46 -3.27
CA MET A 69 -5.03 -3.79 -4.48
C MET A 69 -3.54 -3.50 -4.39
N ILE A 70 -3.07 -3.06 -3.23
CA ILE A 70 -1.65 -2.79 -3.02
C ILE A 70 -0.83 -4.08 -3.18
N ARG A 71 -1.29 -5.16 -2.58
CA ARG A 71 -0.62 -6.45 -2.70
C ARG A 71 -0.57 -6.90 -4.17
N ASN A 72 -1.69 -6.80 -4.86
CA ASN A 72 -1.76 -7.21 -6.27
C ASN A 72 -0.81 -6.37 -7.14
N PHE A 73 -0.70 -5.08 -6.84
CA PHE A 73 0.23 -4.20 -7.53
C PHE A 73 1.68 -4.67 -7.31
N VAL A 74 2.05 -4.96 -6.07
CA VAL A 74 3.40 -5.43 -5.74
C VAL A 74 3.69 -6.76 -6.44
N GLU A 75 2.75 -7.70 -6.38
CA GLU A 75 2.92 -9.02 -7.02
C GLU A 75 3.12 -8.88 -8.52
N LYS A 76 2.35 -8.00 -9.15
CA LYS A 76 2.45 -7.75 -10.58
C LYS A 76 3.83 -7.18 -10.94
N LYS A 77 4.32 -6.23 -10.15
CA LYS A 77 5.63 -5.62 -10.39
C LYS A 77 6.76 -6.60 -10.17
N ARG A 78 6.65 -7.45 -9.18
CA ARG A 78 7.69 -8.44 -8.88
C ARG A 78 7.72 -9.56 -9.90
N GLY A 79 6.56 -9.91 -10.44
CA GLY A 79 6.44 -10.97 -11.43
C GLY A 79 6.71 -10.54 -12.86
N ALA A 80 6.83 -9.27 -13.10
CA ALA A 80 7.00 -8.72 -14.44
C ALA A 80 8.45 -8.81 -14.91
#